data_2bf0ef40b27b4617fbf87404fb54a443
#
_entry.id   2bf0ef40b27b4617fbf87404fb54a443
#
_cell.length_a   1.000
_cell.length_b   1.000
_cell.length_c   1.000
_cell.angle_alpha   90.00
_cell.angle_beta   90.00
_cell.angle_gamma   90.00
#
_symmetry.space_group_name_H-M   'P 1'
#
loop_
_entity.id
_entity.type
_entity.pdbx_description
1 polymer ?
#
loop_
_entity_poly.entity_id
_entity_poly.type
_entity_poly.pdbx_seq_one_letter_code
_entity_poly.pdbx_strand_id
1 'polypeptide(L)'
;KNALKQAVTVAQTAEQVGFNRYWLAEHHNMRGIASTATSVLLAHIGAHTSTIRIGSGGIMLPNHAPLVVAEQFGTLAALYGERIDLGVGRAPGTDGATFRALRRTMNDAENFPQDVQELMHYFDPLDNQTVIAVPANGLNVPVWILGSSLFGASLAAALGLPYALSLIHIS
;
A
#
# COMPACT_ATOMS: atom_id res chain seq x y z
N LYS A 1 -8.30 4.65 19.95
CA LYS A 1 -6.93 4.97 20.43
C LYS A 1 -6.12 3.71 20.79
N ASN A 2 -6.73 2.68 21.37
CA ASN A 2 -6.00 1.45 21.75
C ASN A 2 -5.56 0.63 20.53
N ALA A 3 -6.36 0.56 19.45
CA ALA A 3 -6.04 -0.23 18.27
C ALA A 3 -4.70 0.18 17.61
N LEU A 4 -4.39 1.48 17.53
CA LEU A 4 -3.13 1.97 16.96
C LEU A 4 -1.91 1.55 17.80
N LYS A 5 -2.04 1.56 19.13
CA LYS A 5 -0.98 1.07 20.02
C LYS A 5 -0.85 -0.45 19.94
N GLN A 6 -1.97 -1.16 19.86
CA GLN A 6 -1.98 -2.62 19.69
C GLN A 6 -1.36 -3.07 18.37
N ALA A 7 -1.45 -2.27 17.31
CA ALA A 7 -0.83 -2.60 16.02
C ALA A 7 0.68 -2.83 16.15
N VAL A 8 1.38 -2.02 16.95
CA VAL A 8 2.81 -2.23 17.26
C VAL A 8 3.03 -3.54 18.00
N THR A 9 2.25 -3.79 19.06
CA THR A 9 2.38 -5.02 19.85
C THR A 9 2.15 -6.26 18.97
N VAL A 10 1.13 -6.22 18.10
CA VAL A 10 0.83 -7.34 17.19
C VAL A 10 1.98 -7.54 16.19
N ALA A 11 2.52 -6.46 15.62
CA ALA A 11 3.66 -6.54 14.69
C ALA A 11 4.90 -7.14 15.37
N GLN A 12 5.21 -6.69 16.60
CA GLN A 12 6.32 -7.24 17.39
C GLN A 12 6.10 -8.71 17.75
N THR A 13 4.88 -9.09 18.14
CA THR A 13 4.56 -10.49 18.40
C THR A 13 4.70 -11.33 17.13
N ALA A 14 4.19 -10.85 15.99
CA ALA A 14 4.35 -11.53 14.70
C ALA A 14 5.83 -11.73 14.34
N GLU A 15 6.65 -10.70 14.56
CA GLU A 15 8.10 -10.77 14.39
C GLU A 15 8.73 -11.85 15.29
N GLN A 16 8.40 -11.86 16.58
CA GLN A 16 8.94 -12.80 17.56
C GLN A 16 8.60 -14.27 17.26
N VAL A 17 7.39 -14.52 16.72
CA VAL A 17 6.96 -15.89 16.36
C VAL A 17 7.31 -16.27 14.93
N GLY A 18 8.07 -15.45 14.20
CA GLY A 18 8.66 -15.78 12.91
C GLY A 18 7.75 -15.55 11.70
N PHE A 19 6.73 -14.69 11.77
CA PHE A 19 6.01 -14.29 10.57
C PHE A 19 6.90 -13.47 9.64
N ASN A 20 6.76 -13.72 8.34
CA ASN A 20 7.56 -13.01 7.32
C ASN A 20 7.08 -11.58 7.08
N ARG A 21 5.76 -11.32 7.16
CA ARG A 21 5.15 -10.06 6.78
C ARG A 21 4.04 -9.66 7.74
N TYR A 22 3.94 -8.34 7.96
CA TYR A 22 2.84 -7.70 8.64
C TYR A 22 2.32 -6.55 7.79
N TRP A 23 1.11 -6.68 7.27
CA TRP A 23 0.50 -5.69 6.38
C TRP A 23 -0.71 -5.03 7.01
N LEU A 24 -0.91 -3.75 6.67
CA LEU A 24 -2.04 -2.96 7.09
C LEU A 24 -2.91 -2.59 5.89
N ALA A 25 -4.23 -2.75 6.04
CA ALA A 25 -5.20 -2.30 5.05
C ALA A 25 -5.43 -0.78 5.15
N GLU A 26 -5.98 -0.20 4.08
CA GLU A 26 -6.52 1.16 4.07
C GLU A 26 -8.04 1.12 3.97
N HIS A 27 -8.72 1.73 4.94
CA HIS A 27 -10.17 1.91 4.90
C HIS A 27 -10.54 3.29 5.44
N HIS A 28 -11.47 3.97 4.77
CA HIS A 28 -11.94 5.29 5.15
C HIS A 28 -13.37 5.22 5.67
N ASN A 29 -13.72 6.14 6.56
CA ASN A 29 -15.07 6.32 7.13
C ASN A 29 -15.65 5.05 7.79
N MET A 30 -14.82 4.19 8.34
CA MET A 30 -15.22 2.98 9.06
C MET A 30 -14.90 3.11 10.56
N ARG A 31 -15.92 3.21 11.41
CA ARG A 31 -15.75 3.44 12.86
C ARG A 31 -14.93 2.35 13.58
N GLY A 32 -14.93 1.13 13.05
CA GLY A 32 -14.21 -0.01 13.64
C GLY A 32 -12.77 -0.16 13.17
N ILE A 33 -12.33 0.60 12.17
CA ILE A 33 -11.01 0.45 11.54
C ILE A 33 -10.21 1.74 11.73
N ALA A 34 -9.00 1.62 12.30
CA ALA A 34 -8.13 2.75 12.59
C ALA A 34 -7.01 2.96 11.54
N SER A 35 -6.86 2.05 10.58
CA SER A 35 -5.82 2.11 9.54
C SER A 35 -6.30 2.89 8.31
N THR A 36 -6.44 4.20 8.46
CA THR A 36 -6.80 5.12 7.36
C THR A 36 -5.56 5.76 6.74
N ALA A 37 -4.62 6.19 7.56
CA ALA A 37 -3.34 6.75 7.13
C ALA A 37 -2.25 5.66 7.20
N THR A 38 -2.32 4.71 6.25
CA THR A 38 -1.55 3.46 6.29
C THR A 38 -0.04 3.72 6.31
N SER A 39 0.48 4.62 5.48
CA SER A 39 1.93 4.95 5.44
C SER A 39 2.43 5.55 6.76
N VAL A 40 1.62 6.40 7.41
CA VAL A 40 1.96 6.99 8.72
C VAL A 40 2.06 5.91 9.80
N LEU A 41 1.11 4.96 9.80
CA LEU A 41 1.12 3.87 10.76
C LEU A 41 2.25 2.88 10.49
N LEU A 42 2.58 2.63 9.23
CA LEU A 42 3.75 1.81 8.84
C LEU A 42 5.07 2.44 9.30
N ALA A 43 5.22 3.77 9.20
CA ALA A 43 6.38 4.47 9.73
C ALA A 43 6.53 4.25 11.24
N HIS A 44 5.41 4.33 11.98
CA HIS A 44 5.42 4.06 13.41
C HIS A 44 5.78 2.60 13.74
N ILE A 45 5.21 1.63 13.03
CA ILE A 45 5.53 0.20 13.22
C ILE A 45 6.97 -0.10 12.86
N GLY A 46 7.47 0.47 11.76
CA GLY A 46 8.86 0.30 11.31
C GLY A 46 9.90 0.71 12.34
N ALA A 47 9.60 1.78 13.10
CA ALA A 47 10.45 2.25 14.20
C ALA A 47 10.46 1.31 15.43
N HIS A 48 9.50 0.37 15.51
CA HIS A 48 9.34 -0.53 16.66
C HIS A 48 9.56 -2.03 16.31
N THR A 49 9.95 -2.32 15.07
CA THR A 49 10.24 -3.67 14.57
C THR A 49 11.61 -3.67 13.88
N SER A 50 12.25 -4.81 13.75
CA SER A 50 13.63 -4.90 13.26
C SER A 50 13.81 -5.77 12.02
N THR A 51 13.07 -6.87 11.90
CA THR A 51 13.31 -7.91 10.88
C THR A 51 12.10 -8.24 10.04
N ILE A 52 10.87 -8.16 10.60
CA ILE A 52 9.64 -8.45 9.88
C ILE A 52 9.44 -7.45 8.73
N ARG A 53 9.04 -7.95 7.57
CA ARG A 53 8.63 -7.08 6.46
C ARG A 53 7.29 -6.42 6.82
N ILE A 54 7.21 -5.13 6.58
CA ILE A 54 6.01 -4.34 6.84
C ILE A 54 5.51 -3.70 5.54
N GLY A 55 4.22 -3.55 5.40
CA GLY A 55 3.67 -2.99 4.16
C GLY A 55 2.18 -2.74 4.18
N SER A 56 1.67 -2.31 3.07
CA SER A 56 0.24 -2.14 2.85
C SER A 56 -0.41 -3.39 2.27
N GLY A 57 -1.58 -3.71 2.76
CA GLY A 57 -2.37 -4.82 2.25
C GLY A 57 -3.85 -4.43 2.05
N GLY A 58 -4.07 -3.35 1.25
CA GLY A 58 -3.23 -2.49 0.40
C GLY A 58 -3.63 -1.02 0.50
N ILE A 59 -2.81 -0.20 -0.14
CA ILE A 59 -3.22 1.17 -0.47
C ILE A 59 -4.34 1.11 -1.51
N MET A 60 -5.41 1.85 -1.29
CA MET A 60 -6.48 2.03 -2.27
C MET A 60 -6.04 3.05 -3.31
N LEU A 61 -5.26 2.60 -4.30
CA LEU A 61 -4.55 3.49 -5.22
C LEU A 61 -5.44 4.52 -5.91
N PRO A 62 -6.71 4.23 -6.30
CA PRO A 62 -7.59 5.25 -6.87
C PRO A 62 -7.91 6.43 -5.95
N ASN A 63 -7.64 6.32 -4.64
CA ASN A 63 -7.80 7.44 -3.69
C ASN A 63 -6.62 8.41 -3.70
N HIS A 64 -5.52 8.07 -4.35
CA HIS A 64 -4.23 8.76 -4.25
C HIS A 64 -3.69 9.17 -5.62
N ALA A 65 -2.73 10.10 -5.62
CA ALA A 65 -1.85 10.30 -6.76
C ALA A 65 -0.69 9.28 -6.67
N PRO A 66 -0.36 8.54 -7.74
CA PRO A 66 0.73 7.56 -7.73
C PRO A 66 2.06 8.13 -7.25
N LEU A 67 2.40 9.37 -7.64
CA LEU A 67 3.58 10.09 -7.17
C LEU A 67 3.66 10.15 -5.63
N VAL A 68 2.56 10.55 -4.97
CA VAL A 68 2.54 10.68 -3.51
C VAL A 68 2.73 9.32 -2.82
N VAL A 69 2.15 8.27 -3.38
CA VAL A 69 2.33 6.90 -2.87
C VAL A 69 3.78 6.45 -3.03
N ALA A 70 4.39 6.71 -4.20
CA ALA A 70 5.80 6.41 -4.43
C ALA A 70 6.71 7.14 -3.42
N GLU A 71 6.51 8.44 -3.21
CA GLU A 71 7.28 9.22 -2.24
C GLU A 71 7.14 8.70 -0.81
N GLN A 72 5.91 8.33 -0.39
CA GLN A 72 5.66 7.77 0.94
C GLN A 72 6.37 6.43 1.13
N PHE A 73 6.24 5.50 0.19
CA PHE A 73 6.84 4.17 0.30
C PHE A 73 8.34 4.19 0.02
N GLY A 74 8.81 5.10 -0.83
CA GLY A 74 10.23 5.39 -0.98
C GLY A 74 10.86 5.92 0.31
N THR A 75 10.15 6.82 1.02
CA THR A 75 10.58 7.30 2.34
C THR A 75 10.63 6.17 3.35
N LEU A 76 9.62 5.30 3.39
CA LEU A 76 9.62 4.13 4.26
C LEU A 76 10.80 3.19 3.94
N ALA A 77 11.08 2.94 2.66
CA ALA A 77 12.20 2.10 2.23
C ALA A 77 13.57 2.73 2.57
N ALA A 78 13.69 4.04 2.43
CA ALA A 78 14.91 4.76 2.83
C ALA A 78 15.16 4.68 4.35
N LEU A 79 14.09 4.66 5.17
CA LEU A 79 14.19 4.57 6.63
C LEU A 79 14.40 3.12 7.13
N TYR A 80 13.76 2.14 6.50
CA TYR A 80 13.68 0.77 7.03
C TYR A 80 14.27 -0.30 6.09
N GLY A 81 14.87 0.13 4.97
CA GLY A 81 15.55 -0.76 4.02
C GLY A 81 14.58 -1.68 3.28
N GLU A 82 15.06 -2.86 2.95
CA GLU A 82 14.37 -3.84 2.11
C GLU A 82 13.12 -4.47 2.76
N ARG A 83 12.76 -4.08 3.97
CA ARG A 83 11.60 -4.61 4.72
C ARG A 83 10.25 -4.06 4.26
N ILE A 84 10.21 -3.15 3.28
CA ILE A 84 8.99 -2.48 2.85
C ILE A 84 8.36 -3.22 1.68
N ASP A 85 7.03 -3.48 1.79
CA ASP A 85 6.18 -3.98 0.70
C ASP A 85 5.08 -2.95 0.39
N LEU A 86 4.82 -2.72 -0.90
CA LEU A 86 3.73 -1.86 -1.35
C LEU A 86 2.63 -2.69 -2.01
N GLY A 87 1.63 -3.07 -1.24
CA GLY A 87 0.42 -3.67 -1.78
C GLY A 87 -0.58 -2.60 -2.19
N VAL A 88 -1.16 -2.72 -3.39
CA VAL A 88 -2.15 -1.78 -3.94
C VAL A 88 -3.42 -2.51 -4.34
N GLY A 89 -4.56 -1.86 -4.12
CA GLY A 89 -5.89 -2.36 -4.46
C GLY A 89 -6.69 -1.36 -5.30
N ARG A 90 -7.57 -1.91 -6.16
CA ARG A 90 -8.47 -1.12 -6.99
C ARG A 90 -9.72 -0.66 -6.26
N ALA A 91 -10.22 -1.49 -5.36
CA ALA A 91 -11.46 -1.18 -4.65
C ALA A 91 -11.27 0.07 -3.79
N PRO A 92 -12.25 0.98 -3.77
CA PRO A 92 -12.11 2.27 -3.08
C PRO A 92 -12.09 2.14 -1.55
N GLY A 93 -12.53 1.02 -1.00
CA GLY A 93 -12.54 0.77 0.45
C GLY A 93 -13.41 1.77 1.23
N THR A 94 -14.42 2.40 0.57
CA THR A 94 -15.19 3.49 1.14
C THR A 94 -16.53 3.73 0.42
N ASP A 95 -17.33 4.67 0.95
CA ASP A 95 -18.62 5.10 0.40
C ASP A 95 -18.51 6.36 -0.49
N GLY A 96 -19.62 6.68 -1.19
CA GLY A 96 -19.66 7.82 -2.10
C GLY A 96 -19.50 9.19 -1.43
N ALA A 97 -19.81 9.34 -0.13
CA ALA A 97 -19.60 10.59 0.60
C ALA A 97 -18.10 10.81 0.85
N THR A 98 -17.40 9.73 1.17
CA THR A 98 -15.96 9.73 1.38
C THR A 98 -15.21 9.99 0.07
N PHE A 99 -15.67 9.46 -1.07
CA PHE A 99 -15.10 9.82 -2.38
C PHE A 99 -15.10 11.32 -2.62
N ARG A 100 -16.26 11.96 -2.38
CA ARG A 100 -16.34 13.42 -2.51
C ARG A 100 -15.39 14.16 -1.56
N ALA A 101 -15.26 13.68 -0.34
CA ALA A 101 -14.32 14.25 0.63
C ALA A 101 -12.85 14.08 0.19
N LEU A 102 -12.51 12.96 -0.45
CA LEU A 102 -11.21 12.69 -1.06
C LEU A 102 -11.02 13.42 -2.41
N ARG A 103 -12.06 14.11 -2.91
CA ARG A 103 -12.08 14.76 -4.23
C ARG A 103 -11.83 13.77 -5.37
N ARG A 104 -12.38 12.57 -5.24
CA ARG A 104 -12.30 11.46 -6.20
C ARG A 104 -13.68 11.09 -6.72
N THR A 105 -13.69 10.39 -7.84
CA THR A 105 -14.90 9.86 -8.50
C THR A 105 -14.81 8.35 -8.64
N MET A 106 -15.93 7.70 -8.92
CA MET A 106 -15.95 6.25 -9.19
C MET A 106 -15.14 5.88 -10.44
N ASN A 107 -15.01 6.81 -11.39
CA ASN A 107 -14.25 6.58 -12.63
C ASN A 107 -12.72 6.50 -12.39
N ASP A 108 -12.22 7.07 -11.29
CA ASP A 108 -10.80 7.00 -10.98
C ASP A 108 -10.33 5.53 -10.78
N ALA A 109 -11.23 4.63 -10.39
CA ALA A 109 -10.92 3.21 -10.29
C ALA A 109 -10.72 2.51 -11.66
N GLU A 110 -11.17 3.10 -12.75
CA GLU A 110 -10.94 2.56 -14.11
C GLU A 110 -9.51 2.78 -14.57
N ASN A 111 -8.84 3.82 -14.05
CA ASN A 111 -7.45 4.13 -14.35
C ASN A 111 -6.45 3.25 -13.57
N PHE A 112 -6.92 2.37 -12.70
CA PHE A 112 -6.06 1.57 -11.82
C PHE A 112 -4.89 0.87 -12.52
N PRO A 113 -5.04 0.25 -13.73
CA PRO A 113 -3.90 -0.36 -14.41
C PRO A 113 -2.82 0.66 -14.82
N GLN A 114 -3.23 1.84 -15.27
CA GLN A 114 -2.33 2.93 -15.65
C GLN A 114 -1.65 3.53 -14.44
N ASP A 115 -2.40 3.73 -13.35
CA ASP A 115 -1.89 4.24 -12.07
C ASP A 115 -0.83 3.29 -11.47
N VAL A 116 -1.03 1.97 -11.62
CA VAL A 116 -0.02 0.98 -11.19
C VAL A 116 1.25 1.08 -12.02
N GLN A 117 1.14 1.23 -13.35
CA GLN A 117 2.30 1.40 -14.22
C GLN A 117 3.05 2.70 -13.92
N GLU A 118 2.33 3.80 -13.72
CA GLU A 118 2.90 5.07 -13.30
C GLU A 118 3.62 4.95 -11.95
N LEU A 119 2.99 4.29 -10.97
CA LEU A 119 3.58 4.03 -9.66
C LEU A 119 4.89 3.24 -9.78
N MET A 120 4.91 2.19 -10.58
CA MET A 120 6.12 1.38 -10.81
C MET A 120 7.23 2.24 -11.44
N HIS A 121 6.88 3.07 -12.42
CA HIS A 121 7.83 3.96 -13.11
C HIS A 121 8.53 4.93 -12.15
N TYR A 122 7.87 5.40 -11.09
CA TYR A 122 8.51 6.25 -10.08
C TYR A 122 9.59 5.55 -9.25
N PHE A 123 9.62 4.22 -9.22
CA PHE A 123 10.69 3.44 -8.58
C PHE A 123 11.83 3.10 -9.54
N ASP A 124 11.65 3.27 -10.85
CA ASP A 124 12.72 3.02 -11.83
C ASP A 124 13.90 3.98 -11.60
N PRO A 125 15.14 3.58 -11.95
CA PRO A 125 16.27 4.49 -11.96
C PRO A 125 16.05 5.70 -12.84
N LEU A 126 16.72 6.81 -12.51
CA LEU A 126 16.65 8.09 -13.23
C LEU A 126 17.12 7.97 -14.69
N ASP A 127 16.19 7.70 -15.61
CA ASP A 127 16.44 7.88 -17.03
C ASP A 127 15.23 8.59 -17.66
N ASN A 128 15.35 9.90 -17.89
CA ASN A 128 14.39 10.74 -18.65
C ASN A 128 13.01 10.96 -17.98
N GLN A 129 12.88 10.85 -16.66
CA GLN A 129 11.66 11.22 -15.96
C GLN A 129 11.55 12.73 -15.82
N THR A 130 10.42 13.31 -16.26
CA THR A 130 10.12 14.74 -16.06
C THR A 130 9.80 15.06 -14.60
N VAL A 131 9.17 14.12 -13.89
CA VAL A 131 8.83 14.20 -12.46
C VAL A 131 9.48 13.04 -11.74
N ILE A 132 10.19 13.32 -10.67
CA ILE A 132 10.95 12.34 -9.91
C ILE A 132 10.34 12.19 -8.53
N ALA A 133 10.03 10.96 -8.14
CA ALA A 133 9.61 10.64 -6.78
C ALA A 133 10.85 10.51 -5.86
N VAL A 134 11.08 11.50 -5.00
CA VAL A 134 12.21 11.49 -4.06
C VAL A 134 11.71 11.07 -2.68
N PRO A 135 12.33 10.08 -2.00
CA PRO A 135 13.53 9.32 -2.36
C PRO A 135 13.29 7.97 -3.07
N ALA A 136 12.09 7.74 -3.62
CA ALA A 136 11.68 6.45 -4.18
C ALA A 136 12.51 5.99 -5.38
N ASN A 137 12.94 6.94 -6.19
CA ASN A 137 13.65 6.70 -7.44
C ASN A 137 14.88 5.81 -7.25
N GLY A 138 14.93 4.72 -8.02
CA GLY A 138 16.00 3.71 -7.94
C GLY A 138 15.92 2.77 -6.73
N LEU A 139 14.91 2.90 -5.86
CA LEU A 139 14.71 1.98 -4.74
C LEU A 139 13.89 0.76 -5.17
N ASN A 140 14.31 -0.41 -4.73
CA ASN A 140 13.58 -1.65 -4.99
C ASN A 140 12.49 -1.87 -3.92
N VAL A 141 11.29 -1.32 -4.17
CA VAL A 141 10.11 -1.56 -3.34
C VAL A 141 9.19 -2.57 -4.05
N PRO A 142 9.02 -3.79 -3.53
CA PRO A 142 8.14 -4.78 -4.14
C PRO A 142 6.69 -4.30 -4.18
N VAL A 143 6.14 -4.16 -5.40
CA VAL A 143 4.73 -3.81 -5.61
C VAL A 143 3.90 -5.09 -5.75
N TRP A 144 2.79 -5.17 -5.01
CA TRP A 144 1.85 -6.29 -4.99
C TRP A 144 0.48 -5.84 -5.42
N ILE A 145 -0.18 -6.61 -6.28
CA ILE A 145 -1.60 -6.37 -6.58
C ILE A 145 -2.46 -7.15 -5.59
N LEU A 146 -3.39 -6.45 -4.94
CA LEU A 146 -4.39 -7.06 -4.06
C LEU A 146 -5.77 -7.03 -4.70
N GLY A 147 -6.50 -8.11 -4.54
CA GLY A 147 -7.89 -8.19 -5.00
C GLY A 147 -8.53 -9.53 -4.71
N SER A 148 -9.86 -9.60 -4.86
CA SER A 148 -10.67 -10.81 -4.69
C SER A 148 -11.24 -11.32 -6.01
N SER A 149 -10.85 -10.73 -7.15
CA SER A 149 -11.40 -11.04 -8.47
C SER A 149 -10.31 -11.42 -9.47
N LEU A 150 -10.72 -12.07 -10.56
CA LEU A 150 -9.82 -12.42 -11.67
C LEU A 150 -9.17 -11.19 -12.32
N PHE A 151 -9.80 -10.02 -12.27
CA PHE A 151 -9.23 -8.79 -12.80
C PHE A 151 -7.86 -8.48 -12.19
N GLY A 152 -7.75 -8.50 -10.85
CA GLY A 152 -6.49 -8.23 -10.17
C GLY A 152 -5.41 -9.27 -10.49
N ALA A 153 -5.79 -10.55 -10.54
CA ALA A 153 -4.89 -11.63 -10.90
C ALA A 153 -4.38 -11.50 -12.34
N SER A 154 -5.26 -11.16 -13.29
CA SER A 154 -4.90 -10.94 -14.70
C SER A 154 -3.98 -9.74 -14.87
N LEU A 155 -4.24 -8.64 -14.15
CA LEU A 155 -3.38 -7.45 -14.17
C LEU A 155 -2.00 -7.77 -13.59
N ALA A 156 -1.94 -8.46 -12.46
CA ALA A 156 -0.68 -8.87 -11.85
C ALA A 156 0.15 -9.73 -12.82
N ALA A 157 -0.49 -10.71 -13.46
CA ALA A 157 0.17 -11.55 -14.45
C ALA A 157 0.69 -10.74 -15.66
N ALA A 158 -0.11 -9.80 -16.17
CA ALA A 158 0.27 -8.95 -17.31
C ALA A 158 1.47 -8.03 -16.99
N LEU A 159 1.57 -7.57 -15.73
CA LEU A 159 2.64 -6.67 -15.28
C LEU A 159 3.83 -7.43 -14.65
N GLY A 160 3.77 -8.76 -14.54
CA GLY A 160 4.81 -9.55 -13.87
C GLY A 160 4.89 -9.31 -12.35
N LEU A 161 3.80 -8.84 -11.73
CA LEU A 161 3.75 -8.51 -10.31
C LEU A 161 3.20 -9.67 -9.48
N PRO A 162 3.61 -9.82 -8.22
CA PRO A 162 3.00 -10.74 -7.29
C PRO A 162 1.55 -10.34 -6.99
N TYR A 163 0.71 -11.37 -6.80
CA TYR A 163 -0.71 -11.20 -6.47
C TYR A 163 -1.02 -11.72 -5.07
N ALA A 164 -1.74 -10.94 -4.28
CA ALA A 164 -2.27 -11.36 -2.99
C ALA A 164 -3.80 -11.41 -3.05
N LEU A 165 -4.35 -12.62 -2.89
CA LEU A 165 -5.80 -12.81 -2.82
C LEU A 165 -6.33 -12.25 -1.51
N SER A 166 -7.16 -11.22 -1.60
CA SER A 166 -7.83 -10.62 -0.45
C SER A 166 -9.09 -11.41 -0.11
N LEU A 167 -9.10 -12.09 1.04
CA LEU A 167 -10.23 -12.88 1.54
C LEU A 167 -11.06 -12.14 2.60
N ILE A 168 -10.88 -10.84 2.76
CA ILE A 168 -11.51 -10.05 3.83
C ILE A 168 -13.06 -10.04 3.76
N HIS A 169 -13.65 -10.50 2.66
CA HIS A 169 -15.08 -10.52 2.40
C HIS A 169 -15.66 -11.94 2.21
N ILE A 170 -14.95 -12.98 2.62
CA ILE A 170 -15.52 -14.32 2.70
C ILE A 170 -16.21 -14.45 4.05
N SER A 171 -17.46 -14.06 4.11
CA SER A 171 -18.41 -14.34 5.20
C SER A 171 -19.56 -15.16 4.65
#